data_76403219880be23dc98162588596ab8a
#
_entry.id   76403219880be23dc98162588596ab8a
#
_cell.length_a   1.000
_cell.length_b   1.000
_cell.length_c   1.000
_cell.angle_alpha   90.00
_cell.angle_beta   90.00
_cell.angle_gamma   90.00
#
_symmetry.space_group_name_H-M   'P 1'
#
loop_
_entity.id
_entity.type
_entity.pdbx_description
1 polymer ?
#
loop_
_entity_poly.entity_id
_entity_poly.type
_entity_poly.pdbx_seq_one_letter_code
_entity_poly.pdbx_strand_id
1 'polypeptide(L)'
;MTDLEIEQEIERLFEENYELMRLEGGHALSADTKIQALLQVLFYWRKMRDVAENVTDTEVKLNLPEQLTPQGRKYGIEGVVDIIRENDRTVMYDIKTHDADYVRANTTEYEKQLNVYAHIWQGLRKQDLDQTAIIATSLTVGLREASRGNDIKRIEKELNNWNPLIDISFNQGSVEATIAEFGEVVDAIESRSFEPPPVERLKALLPGKKTTFAVQVCRNCDARFSCSAYRNYVDSSQSRADTLLSRFLNDYGSDSDREDWRYTNLEATTDSQDLGG
;
A
#
# COMPACT_ATOMS: atom_id res chain seq x y z
N MET A 1 -28.66 -14.50 -15.73
CA MET A 1 -28.25 -15.16 -14.45
C MET A 1 -29.03 -14.50 -13.31
N THR A 2 -29.52 -15.28 -12.38
CA THR A 2 -30.07 -14.79 -11.12
C THR A 2 -28.95 -14.34 -10.19
N ASP A 3 -29.25 -13.52 -9.17
CA ASP A 3 -28.25 -13.09 -8.19
C ASP A 3 -27.58 -14.29 -7.49
N LEU A 4 -28.35 -15.33 -7.21
CA LEU A 4 -27.81 -16.57 -6.62
C LEU A 4 -26.83 -17.30 -7.55
N GLU A 5 -27.11 -17.36 -8.85
CA GLU A 5 -26.19 -17.98 -9.82
C GLU A 5 -24.90 -17.17 -9.96
N ILE A 6 -24.98 -15.84 -9.87
CA ILE A 6 -23.79 -14.98 -9.90
C ILE A 6 -22.96 -15.17 -8.64
N GLU A 7 -23.56 -15.20 -7.46
CA GLU A 7 -22.85 -15.42 -6.20
C GLU A 7 -22.17 -16.79 -6.17
N GLN A 8 -22.81 -17.83 -6.66
CA GLN A 8 -22.21 -19.16 -6.80
C GLN A 8 -21.00 -19.15 -7.75
N GLU A 9 -21.09 -18.40 -8.85
CA GLU A 9 -19.98 -18.26 -9.77
C GLU A 9 -18.82 -17.46 -9.17
N ILE A 10 -19.11 -16.41 -8.39
CA ILE A 10 -18.10 -15.67 -7.61
C ILE A 10 -17.39 -16.62 -6.64
N GLU A 11 -18.13 -17.42 -5.89
CA GLU A 11 -17.54 -18.40 -4.96
C GLU A 11 -16.64 -19.40 -5.70
N ARG A 12 -17.07 -19.92 -6.83
CA ARG A 12 -16.30 -20.86 -7.66
C ARG A 12 -15.00 -20.21 -8.13
N LEU A 13 -15.06 -19.00 -8.70
CA LEU A 13 -13.90 -18.27 -9.19
C LEU A 13 -12.95 -17.88 -8.05
N PHE A 14 -13.49 -17.51 -6.88
CA PHE A 14 -12.68 -17.23 -5.70
C PHE A 14 -11.87 -18.44 -5.27
N GLU A 15 -12.50 -19.63 -5.21
CA GLU A 15 -11.80 -20.88 -4.86
C GLU A 15 -10.71 -21.23 -5.85
N GLU A 16 -10.98 -21.10 -7.15
CA GLU A 16 -9.98 -21.37 -8.20
C GLU A 16 -8.79 -20.42 -8.09
N ASN A 17 -9.04 -19.11 -7.97
CA ASN A 17 -7.96 -18.12 -7.82
C ASN A 17 -7.18 -18.32 -6.51
N TYR A 18 -7.86 -18.65 -5.41
CA TYR A 18 -7.20 -18.95 -4.14
C TYR A 18 -6.23 -20.12 -4.28
N GLU A 19 -6.64 -21.22 -4.93
CA GLU A 19 -5.78 -22.38 -5.14
C GLU A 19 -4.59 -22.06 -6.04
N LEU A 20 -4.79 -21.28 -7.10
CA LEU A 20 -3.69 -20.80 -7.96
C LEU A 20 -2.67 -19.98 -7.15
N MET A 21 -3.12 -18.98 -6.40
CA MET A 21 -2.25 -18.15 -5.56
C MET A 21 -1.53 -18.98 -4.49
N ARG A 22 -2.18 -19.98 -3.91
CA ARG A 22 -1.57 -20.88 -2.94
C ARG A 22 -0.46 -21.73 -3.55
N LEU A 23 -0.65 -22.19 -4.78
CA LEU A 23 0.36 -22.96 -5.51
C LEU A 23 1.56 -22.10 -5.91
N GLU A 24 1.32 -20.88 -6.36
CA GLU A 24 2.38 -19.95 -6.78
C GLU A 24 3.16 -19.37 -5.58
N GLY A 25 2.45 -18.94 -4.54
CA GLY A 25 3.04 -18.25 -3.39
C GLY A 25 3.48 -19.16 -2.25
N GLY A 26 3.09 -20.43 -2.24
CA GLY A 26 3.42 -21.40 -1.20
C GLY A 26 2.80 -21.11 0.18
N HIS A 27 1.90 -20.14 0.30
CA HIS A 27 1.28 -19.73 1.55
C HIS A 27 -0.23 -20.01 1.53
N ALA A 28 -0.72 -20.66 2.57
CA ALA A 28 -2.15 -20.84 2.80
C ALA A 28 -2.65 -19.82 3.82
N LEU A 29 -3.81 -19.24 3.55
CA LEU A 29 -4.53 -18.43 4.54
C LEU A 29 -5.13 -19.36 5.62
N SER A 30 -5.34 -18.82 6.82
CA SER A 30 -6.20 -19.51 7.79
C SER A 30 -7.63 -19.64 7.25
N ALA A 31 -8.36 -20.65 7.69
CA ALA A 31 -9.75 -20.84 7.26
C ALA A 31 -10.62 -19.58 7.52
N ASP A 32 -10.45 -18.93 8.68
CA ASP A 32 -11.17 -17.70 9.01
C ASP A 32 -10.81 -16.55 8.06
N THR A 33 -9.53 -16.38 7.74
CA THR A 33 -9.07 -15.34 6.80
C THR A 33 -9.63 -15.56 5.39
N LYS A 34 -9.64 -16.83 4.93
CA LYS A 34 -10.21 -17.21 3.64
C LYS A 34 -11.70 -16.87 3.55
N ILE A 35 -12.46 -17.26 4.59
CA ILE A 35 -13.89 -16.93 4.69
C ILE A 35 -14.12 -15.41 4.68
N GLN A 36 -13.34 -14.64 5.44
CA GLN A 36 -13.45 -13.19 5.46
C GLN A 36 -13.14 -12.57 4.09
N ALA A 37 -12.15 -13.08 3.38
CA ALA A 37 -11.83 -12.63 2.02
C ALA A 37 -12.98 -12.90 1.05
N LEU A 38 -13.57 -14.08 1.06
CA LEU A 38 -14.74 -14.41 0.25
C LEU A 38 -15.93 -13.49 0.57
N LEU A 39 -16.22 -13.26 1.86
CA LEU A 39 -17.29 -12.35 2.28
C LEU A 39 -17.05 -10.91 1.79
N GLN A 40 -15.80 -10.44 1.76
CA GLN A 40 -15.50 -9.12 1.18
C GLN A 40 -15.89 -9.04 -0.29
N VAL A 41 -15.59 -10.07 -1.08
CA VAL A 41 -15.94 -10.12 -2.51
C VAL A 41 -17.46 -10.17 -2.69
N LEU A 42 -18.17 -11.03 -1.96
CA LEU A 42 -19.63 -11.17 -2.04
C LEU A 42 -20.35 -9.88 -1.60
N PHE A 43 -19.90 -9.23 -0.53
CA PHE A 43 -20.52 -7.98 -0.08
C PHE A 43 -20.15 -6.79 -0.98
N TYR A 44 -18.95 -6.80 -1.58
CA TYR A 44 -18.62 -5.87 -2.65
C TYR A 44 -19.62 -6.02 -3.81
N TRP A 45 -19.82 -7.22 -4.32
CA TRP A 45 -20.79 -7.49 -5.37
C TRP A 45 -22.18 -6.95 -5.02
N ARG A 46 -22.71 -7.31 -3.84
CA ARG A 46 -24.03 -6.88 -3.39
C ARG A 46 -24.17 -5.35 -3.25
N LYS A 47 -23.10 -4.69 -2.76
CA LYS A 47 -23.14 -3.25 -2.45
C LYS A 47 -22.77 -2.38 -3.63
N MET A 48 -21.81 -2.83 -4.44
CA MET A 48 -21.22 -2.07 -5.53
C MET A 48 -21.62 -2.61 -6.91
N ARG A 49 -22.80 -3.22 -6.98
CA ARG A 49 -23.29 -3.85 -8.19
C ARG A 49 -23.28 -2.93 -9.40
N ASP A 50 -23.71 -1.67 -9.24
CA ASP A 50 -23.69 -0.68 -10.31
C ASP A 50 -22.28 -0.46 -10.86
N VAL A 51 -21.27 -0.44 -10.01
CA VAL A 51 -19.87 -0.35 -10.45
C VAL A 51 -19.46 -1.65 -11.12
N ALA A 52 -19.71 -2.80 -10.49
CA ALA A 52 -19.27 -4.10 -10.99
C ALA A 52 -19.88 -4.48 -12.34
N GLU A 53 -21.16 -4.16 -12.57
CA GLU A 53 -21.85 -4.43 -13.85
C GLU A 53 -21.44 -3.46 -14.99
N ASN A 54 -20.88 -2.31 -14.66
CA ASN A 54 -20.48 -1.27 -15.60
C ASN A 54 -18.96 -1.11 -15.74
N VAL A 55 -18.19 -2.07 -15.25
CA VAL A 55 -16.74 -2.10 -15.47
C VAL A 55 -16.46 -2.26 -16.95
N THR A 56 -15.59 -1.40 -17.48
CA THR A 56 -15.11 -1.52 -18.86
C THR A 56 -13.85 -2.36 -18.92
N ASP A 57 -12.89 -2.07 -18.03
CA ASP A 57 -11.61 -2.76 -17.96
C ASP A 57 -11.13 -2.91 -16.51
N THR A 58 -10.34 -3.95 -16.24
CA THR A 58 -9.68 -4.19 -14.94
C THR A 58 -8.19 -4.41 -15.13
N GLU A 59 -7.40 -4.11 -14.08
CA GLU A 59 -5.94 -4.30 -14.07
C GLU A 59 -5.24 -3.67 -15.29
N VAL A 60 -5.66 -2.44 -15.63
CA VAL A 60 -5.22 -1.75 -16.85
C VAL A 60 -3.81 -1.21 -16.67
N LYS A 61 -2.88 -1.78 -17.40
CA LYS A 61 -1.49 -1.29 -17.45
C LYS A 61 -1.41 -0.03 -18.28
N LEU A 62 -1.05 1.06 -17.63
CA LEU A 62 -0.81 2.35 -18.26
C LEU A 62 0.70 2.62 -18.29
N ASN A 63 1.21 3.07 -19.43
CA ASN A 63 2.62 3.44 -19.58
C ASN A 63 2.70 4.74 -20.39
N LEU A 64 3.24 5.79 -19.79
CA LEU A 64 3.47 7.07 -20.43
C LEU A 64 4.98 7.33 -20.52
N PRO A 65 5.59 7.09 -21.70
CA PRO A 65 7.02 7.30 -21.90
C PRO A 65 7.37 8.79 -22.07
N GLU A 66 8.68 9.06 -22.14
CA GLU A 66 9.26 10.34 -22.54
C GLU A 66 8.84 11.56 -21.69
N GLN A 67 8.52 11.33 -20.41
CA GLN A 67 8.33 12.43 -19.47
C GLN A 67 9.66 13.13 -19.21
N LEU A 68 9.61 14.40 -18.84
CA LEU A 68 10.80 15.19 -18.52
C LEU A 68 10.79 15.57 -17.04
N THR A 69 11.93 15.35 -16.39
CA THR A 69 12.16 15.89 -15.05
C THR A 69 12.39 17.40 -15.10
N PRO A 70 12.36 18.10 -13.95
CA PRO A 70 12.76 19.50 -13.88
C PRO A 70 14.17 19.80 -14.44
N GLN A 71 15.09 18.82 -14.38
CA GLN A 71 16.44 18.93 -14.96
C GLN A 71 16.53 18.46 -16.43
N GLY A 72 15.39 18.17 -17.06
CA GLY A 72 15.32 17.79 -18.47
C GLY A 72 15.72 16.34 -18.76
N ARG A 73 15.77 15.46 -17.75
CA ARG A 73 16.02 14.03 -17.95
C ARG A 73 14.74 13.34 -18.40
N LYS A 74 14.89 12.39 -19.33
CA LYS A 74 13.76 11.57 -19.79
C LYS A 74 13.51 10.40 -18.84
N TYR A 75 12.23 10.14 -18.55
CA TYR A 75 11.79 8.96 -17.81
C TYR A 75 10.42 8.48 -18.29
N GLY A 76 10.02 7.28 -17.92
CA GLY A 76 8.68 6.74 -18.15
C GLY A 76 7.94 6.61 -16.83
N ILE A 77 6.62 6.82 -16.86
CA ILE A 77 5.73 6.53 -15.73
C ILE A 77 4.85 5.34 -16.10
N GLU A 78 4.83 4.35 -15.23
CA GLU A 78 3.96 3.18 -15.35
C GLU A 78 3.04 3.09 -14.15
N GLY A 79 1.83 2.57 -14.38
CA GLY A 79 0.86 2.31 -13.34
C GLY A 79 -0.13 1.23 -13.77
N VAL A 80 -0.77 0.61 -12.79
CA VAL A 80 -1.86 -0.35 -13.02
C VAL A 80 -3.08 0.20 -12.31
N VAL A 81 -4.14 0.44 -13.06
CA VAL A 81 -5.43 0.90 -12.54
C VAL A 81 -6.31 -0.31 -12.31
N ASP A 82 -6.85 -0.44 -11.10
CA ASP A 82 -7.63 -1.63 -10.73
C ASP A 82 -8.91 -1.75 -11.55
N ILE A 83 -9.66 -0.64 -11.69
CA ILE A 83 -10.94 -0.61 -12.43
C ILE A 83 -11.07 0.68 -13.22
N ILE A 84 -11.47 0.56 -14.48
CA ILE A 84 -11.91 1.67 -15.32
C ILE A 84 -13.35 1.45 -15.74
N ARG A 85 -14.15 2.50 -15.65
CA ARG A 85 -15.52 2.58 -16.19
C ARG A 85 -15.56 3.71 -17.22
N GLU A 86 -15.78 3.35 -18.47
CA GLU A 86 -15.93 4.28 -19.59
C GLU A 86 -17.35 4.12 -20.16
N ASN A 87 -18.29 4.93 -19.65
CA ASN A 87 -19.65 5.04 -20.20
C ASN A 87 -19.86 6.51 -20.60
N ASP A 88 -20.89 7.16 -20.04
CA ASP A 88 -21.11 8.60 -20.19
C ASP A 88 -20.02 9.43 -19.48
N ARG A 89 -19.31 8.82 -18.55
CA ARG A 89 -18.21 9.40 -17.78
C ARG A 89 -17.08 8.39 -17.66
N THR A 90 -15.85 8.89 -17.65
CA THR A 90 -14.66 8.09 -17.37
C THR A 90 -14.30 8.20 -15.90
N VAL A 91 -14.47 7.10 -15.18
CA VAL A 91 -14.17 7.00 -13.75
C VAL A 91 -13.10 5.94 -13.51
N MET A 92 -12.08 6.28 -12.73
CA MET A 92 -11.09 5.33 -12.25
C MET A 92 -11.32 5.00 -10.79
N TYR A 93 -11.28 3.73 -10.48
CA TYR A 93 -11.36 3.23 -9.11
C TYR A 93 -10.09 2.49 -8.74
N ASP A 94 -9.65 2.73 -7.52
CA ASP A 94 -8.56 1.99 -6.91
C ASP A 94 -9.11 1.24 -5.69
N ILE A 95 -8.82 -0.07 -5.60
CA ILE A 95 -9.34 -0.95 -4.56
C ILE A 95 -8.39 -0.99 -3.39
N LYS A 96 -8.89 -0.71 -2.19
CA LYS A 96 -8.11 -0.78 -0.96
C LYS A 96 -8.76 -1.71 0.07
N THR A 97 -7.96 -2.57 0.67
CA THR A 97 -8.39 -3.43 1.78
C THR A 97 -8.44 -2.70 3.12
N HIS A 98 -8.41 -1.37 3.10
CA HIS A 98 -8.55 -0.52 4.27
C HIS A 98 -10.02 -0.32 4.68
N ASP A 99 -10.21 0.11 5.92
CA ASP A 99 -11.51 0.57 6.41
C ASP A 99 -11.91 1.89 5.75
N ALA A 100 -13.20 2.03 5.43
CA ALA A 100 -13.70 3.22 4.72
C ALA A 100 -13.51 4.52 5.51
N ASP A 101 -13.62 4.49 6.83
CA ASP A 101 -13.40 5.67 7.67
C ASP A 101 -11.93 6.03 7.75
N TYR A 102 -11.03 5.03 7.73
CA TYR A 102 -9.60 5.27 7.59
C TYR A 102 -9.28 5.95 6.25
N VAL A 103 -9.84 5.47 5.14
CA VAL A 103 -9.62 6.09 3.82
C VAL A 103 -10.14 7.54 3.81
N ARG A 104 -11.34 7.80 4.35
CA ARG A 104 -11.89 9.16 4.44
C ARG A 104 -11.03 10.11 5.28
N ALA A 105 -10.43 9.60 6.34
CA ALA A 105 -9.55 10.39 7.20
C ALA A 105 -8.15 10.64 6.59
N ASN A 106 -7.76 9.88 5.56
CA ASN A 106 -6.43 9.91 4.97
C ASN A 106 -6.46 10.04 3.43
N THR A 107 -7.42 10.76 2.87
CA THR A 107 -7.61 10.90 1.42
C THR A 107 -6.36 11.37 0.67
N THR A 108 -5.55 12.24 1.29
CA THR A 108 -4.30 12.73 0.72
C THR A 108 -3.24 11.65 0.46
N GLU A 109 -3.30 10.51 1.17
CA GLU A 109 -2.40 9.38 0.92
C GLU A 109 -2.72 8.70 -0.43
N TYR A 110 -3.98 8.74 -0.85
CA TYR A 110 -4.47 8.11 -2.08
C TYR A 110 -4.50 9.06 -3.28
N GLU A 111 -4.69 10.35 -3.01
CA GLU A 111 -4.76 11.40 -4.02
C GLU A 111 -3.54 11.38 -4.94
N LYS A 112 -2.33 11.24 -4.38
CA LYS A 112 -1.09 11.20 -5.19
C LYS A 112 -1.08 10.05 -6.19
N GLN A 113 -1.50 8.86 -5.78
CA GLN A 113 -1.57 7.70 -6.68
C GLN A 113 -2.57 7.94 -7.81
N LEU A 114 -3.76 8.43 -7.48
CA LEU A 114 -4.80 8.71 -8.46
C LEU A 114 -4.43 9.86 -9.40
N ASN A 115 -3.70 10.87 -8.90
CA ASN A 115 -3.14 11.94 -9.74
C ASN A 115 -2.15 11.41 -10.78
N VAL A 116 -1.29 10.45 -10.40
CA VAL A 116 -0.38 9.79 -11.35
C VAL A 116 -1.18 9.05 -12.42
N TYR A 117 -2.22 8.30 -12.05
CA TYR A 117 -3.07 7.61 -13.00
C TYR A 117 -3.81 8.59 -13.93
N ALA A 118 -4.34 9.69 -13.40
CA ALA A 118 -4.99 10.73 -14.18
C ALA A 118 -4.02 11.35 -15.20
N HIS A 119 -2.79 11.64 -14.79
CA HIS A 119 -1.75 12.18 -15.68
C HIS A 119 -1.41 11.21 -16.83
N ILE A 120 -1.20 9.92 -16.51
CA ILE A 120 -0.90 8.92 -17.53
C ILE A 120 -2.08 8.81 -18.52
N TRP A 121 -3.31 8.74 -18.01
CA TRP A 121 -4.51 8.66 -18.81
C TRP A 121 -4.66 9.84 -19.77
N GLN A 122 -4.58 11.06 -19.25
CA GLN A 122 -4.64 12.28 -20.05
C GLN A 122 -3.55 12.33 -21.11
N GLY A 123 -2.33 11.90 -20.75
CA GLY A 123 -1.21 11.81 -21.69
C GLY A 123 -1.47 10.83 -22.83
N LEU A 124 -2.06 9.68 -22.57
CA LEU A 124 -2.33 8.61 -23.53
C LEU A 124 -3.59 8.85 -24.36
N ARG A 125 -4.69 9.17 -23.72
CA ARG A 125 -6.02 9.27 -24.35
C ARG A 125 -6.34 10.66 -24.87
N LYS A 126 -5.63 11.69 -24.40
CA LYS A 126 -5.92 13.11 -24.66
C LYS A 126 -7.34 13.50 -24.21
N GLN A 127 -7.81 12.84 -23.19
CA GLN A 127 -9.13 13.03 -22.55
C GLN A 127 -8.92 13.19 -21.06
N ASP A 128 -9.71 14.08 -20.46
CA ASP A 128 -9.73 14.23 -19.02
C ASP A 128 -10.52 13.09 -18.37
N LEU A 129 -10.15 12.77 -17.13
CA LEU A 129 -10.98 11.94 -16.28
C LEU A 129 -12.11 12.79 -15.68
N ASP A 130 -13.29 12.22 -15.61
CA ASP A 130 -14.43 12.87 -14.93
C ASP A 130 -14.34 12.72 -13.42
N GLN A 131 -13.83 11.58 -12.93
CA GLN A 131 -13.82 11.26 -11.51
C GLN A 131 -12.77 10.20 -11.17
N THR A 132 -12.25 10.28 -9.95
CA THR A 132 -11.47 9.21 -9.31
C THR A 132 -12.10 8.85 -7.97
N ALA A 133 -12.01 7.57 -7.58
CA ALA A 133 -12.56 7.10 -6.32
C ALA A 133 -11.76 5.92 -5.75
N ILE A 134 -11.87 5.74 -4.45
CA ILE A 134 -11.38 4.55 -3.74
C ILE A 134 -12.56 3.65 -3.39
N ILE A 135 -12.38 2.34 -3.58
CA ILE A 135 -13.30 1.33 -3.08
C ILE A 135 -12.65 0.64 -1.89
N ALA A 136 -13.10 0.98 -0.68
CA ALA A 136 -12.60 0.44 0.58
C ALA A 136 -13.34 -0.86 0.92
N THR A 137 -12.71 -2.01 0.68
CA THR A 137 -13.36 -3.33 0.78
C THR A 137 -13.35 -3.93 2.19
N SER A 138 -12.66 -3.35 3.16
CA SER A 138 -12.68 -3.86 4.54
C SER A 138 -14.10 -3.84 5.10
N LEU A 139 -14.55 -4.98 5.58
CA LEU A 139 -15.87 -5.09 6.19
C LEU A 139 -15.89 -4.36 7.54
N THR A 140 -17.00 -3.68 7.84
CA THR A 140 -17.23 -3.09 9.16
C THR A 140 -17.28 -4.17 10.25
N VAL A 141 -17.04 -3.77 11.49
CA VAL A 141 -17.17 -4.68 12.65
C VAL A 141 -18.58 -5.29 12.68
N GLY A 142 -19.62 -4.46 12.45
CA GLY A 142 -21.02 -4.92 12.41
C GLY A 142 -21.28 -5.99 11.37
N LEU A 143 -20.76 -5.83 10.12
CA LEU A 143 -20.88 -6.83 9.06
C LEU A 143 -20.16 -8.13 9.42
N ARG A 144 -18.94 -8.06 9.95
CA ARG A 144 -18.19 -9.25 10.36
C ARG A 144 -18.89 -10.04 11.47
N GLU A 145 -19.42 -9.34 12.47
CA GLU A 145 -20.17 -9.99 13.58
C GLU A 145 -21.47 -10.62 13.09
N ALA A 146 -22.25 -9.88 12.27
CA ALA A 146 -23.50 -10.38 11.71
C ALA A 146 -23.27 -11.63 10.85
N SER A 147 -22.20 -11.63 10.05
CA SER A 147 -21.83 -12.77 9.20
C SER A 147 -21.42 -14.00 10.01
N ARG A 148 -20.63 -13.82 11.09
CA ARG A 148 -20.26 -14.90 12.00
C ARG A 148 -21.47 -15.49 12.71
N GLY A 149 -22.44 -14.66 13.04
CA GLY A 149 -23.70 -15.07 13.66
C GLY A 149 -24.75 -15.61 12.70
N ASN A 150 -24.46 -15.57 11.39
CA ASN A 150 -25.39 -15.92 10.30
C ASN A 150 -26.78 -15.22 10.44
N ASP A 151 -26.76 -13.99 10.94
CA ASP A 151 -27.96 -13.16 11.13
C ASP A 151 -28.26 -12.37 9.86
N ILE A 152 -29.08 -12.94 9.00
CA ILE A 152 -29.43 -12.38 7.68
C ILE A 152 -29.99 -10.94 7.80
N LYS A 153 -30.89 -10.70 8.75
CA LYS A 153 -31.50 -9.36 8.90
C LYS A 153 -30.48 -8.30 9.34
N ARG A 154 -29.56 -8.71 10.23
CA ARG A 154 -28.48 -7.83 10.64
C ARG A 154 -27.49 -7.60 9.51
N ILE A 155 -27.16 -8.64 8.73
CA ILE A 155 -26.30 -8.51 7.54
C ILE A 155 -26.89 -7.50 6.56
N GLU A 156 -28.16 -7.60 6.21
CA GLU A 156 -28.84 -6.65 5.31
C GLU A 156 -28.79 -5.22 5.83
N LYS A 157 -29.07 -5.02 7.12
CA LYS A 157 -29.00 -3.71 7.77
C LYS A 157 -27.59 -3.12 7.71
N GLU A 158 -26.58 -3.89 8.10
CA GLU A 158 -25.19 -3.44 8.11
C GLU A 158 -24.65 -3.21 6.69
N LEU A 159 -25.06 -4.02 5.72
CA LEU A 159 -24.70 -3.84 4.32
C LEU A 159 -25.31 -2.53 3.75
N ASN A 160 -26.54 -2.21 4.11
CA ASN A 160 -27.16 -0.94 3.71
C ASN A 160 -26.41 0.27 4.28
N ASN A 161 -25.91 0.16 5.51
CA ASN A 161 -25.15 1.22 6.18
C ASN A 161 -23.69 1.30 5.71
N TRP A 162 -23.14 0.23 5.14
CA TRP A 162 -21.78 0.22 4.65
C TRP A 162 -21.64 1.09 3.41
N ASN A 163 -20.70 2.02 3.44
CA ASN A 163 -20.43 2.94 2.33
C ASN A 163 -18.95 2.83 1.93
N PRO A 164 -18.59 1.85 1.09
CA PRO A 164 -17.20 1.58 0.69
C PRO A 164 -16.66 2.56 -0.36
N LEU A 165 -17.52 3.27 -1.09
CA LEU A 165 -17.10 4.20 -2.13
C LEU A 165 -16.71 5.55 -1.52
N ILE A 166 -15.53 6.00 -1.84
CA ILE A 166 -14.99 7.30 -1.40
C ILE A 166 -14.50 8.05 -2.63
N ASP A 167 -15.22 9.11 -2.97
CA ASP A 167 -14.81 10.00 -4.05
C ASP A 167 -13.53 10.74 -3.64
N ILE A 168 -12.55 10.76 -4.52
CA ILE A 168 -11.33 11.52 -4.37
C ILE A 168 -11.33 12.63 -5.40
N SER A 169 -11.43 13.85 -4.92
CA SER A 169 -11.37 15.02 -5.78
C SER A 169 -9.97 15.17 -6.36
N PHE A 170 -9.88 15.41 -7.64
CA PHE A 170 -8.62 15.82 -8.25
C PHE A 170 -8.84 17.11 -9.04
N ASN A 171 -7.76 17.84 -9.22
CA ASN A 171 -7.73 19.02 -10.08
C ASN A 171 -6.38 19.06 -10.80
N GLN A 172 -6.34 19.75 -11.91
CA GLN A 172 -5.15 19.77 -12.77
C GLN A 172 -3.90 20.28 -12.02
N GLY A 173 -4.04 21.29 -11.16
CA GLY A 173 -2.92 21.80 -10.37
C GLY A 173 -2.37 20.76 -9.38
N SER A 174 -3.22 19.94 -8.77
CA SER A 174 -2.81 18.82 -7.90
C SER A 174 -2.08 17.74 -8.69
N VAL A 175 -2.56 17.41 -9.88
CA VAL A 175 -1.90 16.46 -10.80
C VAL A 175 -0.51 16.97 -11.17
N GLU A 176 -0.40 18.21 -11.64
CA GLU A 176 0.87 18.83 -12.03
C GLU A 176 1.87 18.87 -10.86
N ALA A 177 1.43 19.24 -9.67
CA ALA A 177 2.27 19.26 -8.48
C ALA A 177 2.78 17.84 -8.13
N THR A 178 1.93 16.82 -8.22
CA THR A 178 2.31 15.43 -7.97
C THR A 178 3.37 14.95 -8.99
N ILE A 179 3.20 15.27 -10.27
CA ILE A 179 4.14 14.88 -11.32
C ILE A 179 5.46 15.64 -11.20
N ALA A 180 5.44 16.92 -10.82
CA ALA A 180 6.65 17.67 -10.52
C ALA A 180 7.45 17.05 -9.38
N GLU A 181 6.78 16.72 -8.25
CA GLU A 181 7.39 16.02 -7.11
C GLU A 181 7.98 14.66 -7.54
N PHE A 182 7.27 13.92 -8.40
CA PHE A 182 7.75 12.65 -8.95
C PHE A 182 9.03 12.84 -9.78
N GLY A 183 9.06 13.86 -10.63
CA GLY A 183 10.23 14.22 -11.42
C GLY A 183 11.44 14.63 -10.58
N GLU A 184 11.23 15.35 -9.46
CA GLU A 184 12.30 15.67 -8.50
C GLU A 184 12.89 14.40 -7.86
N VAL A 185 12.05 13.42 -7.53
CA VAL A 185 12.51 12.11 -7.02
C VAL A 185 13.36 11.38 -8.06
N VAL A 186 12.93 11.38 -9.33
CA VAL A 186 13.72 10.81 -10.43
C VAL A 186 15.07 11.52 -10.56
N ASP A 187 15.09 12.85 -10.51
CA ASP A 187 16.34 13.63 -10.55
C ASP A 187 17.27 13.29 -9.38
N ALA A 188 16.72 13.11 -8.18
CA ALA A 188 17.49 12.70 -7.01
C ALA A 188 18.10 11.29 -7.17
N ILE A 189 17.32 10.34 -7.69
CA ILE A 189 17.78 8.97 -7.97
C ILE A 189 18.92 8.98 -9.00
N GLU A 190 18.73 9.65 -10.13
CA GLU A 190 19.72 9.74 -11.21
C GLU A 190 20.99 10.49 -10.79
N SER A 191 20.86 11.45 -9.89
CA SER A 191 22.00 12.17 -9.30
C SER A 191 22.68 11.40 -8.15
N ARG A 192 22.17 10.19 -7.81
CA ARG A 192 22.62 9.38 -6.67
C ARG A 192 22.57 10.11 -5.33
N SER A 193 21.60 10.96 -5.16
CA SER A 193 21.34 11.70 -3.93
C SER A 193 20.50 10.84 -2.97
N PHE A 194 21.18 9.94 -2.26
CA PHE A 194 20.56 8.96 -1.34
C PHE A 194 20.96 9.26 0.12
N GLU A 195 20.75 10.47 0.55
CA GLU A 195 21.01 10.81 1.94
C GLU A 195 19.97 10.14 2.87
N PRO A 196 20.42 9.26 3.77
CA PRO A 196 19.50 8.67 4.73
C PRO A 196 19.04 9.75 5.73
N PRO A 197 17.78 9.67 6.20
CA PRO A 197 17.26 10.61 7.17
C PRO A 197 18.06 10.51 8.48
N PRO A 198 18.20 11.59 9.26
CA PRO A 198 18.89 11.56 10.55
C PRO A 198 18.19 10.61 11.53
N VAL A 199 18.97 10.01 12.45
CA VAL A 199 18.47 9.01 13.42
C VAL A 199 17.32 9.55 14.27
N GLU A 200 17.33 10.83 14.59
CA GLU A 200 16.25 11.51 15.33
C GLU A 200 14.92 11.43 14.60
N ARG A 201 14.93 11.53 13.26
CA ARG A 201 13.73 11.35 12.45
C ARG A 201 13.23 9.91 12.50
N LEU A 202 14.14 8.93 12.54
CA LEU A 202 13.75 7.52 12.66
C LEU A 202 13.03 7.25 13.98
N LYS A 203 13.46 7.90 15.05
CA LYS A 203 12.85 7.79 16.40
C LYS A 203 11.58 8.62 16.56
N ALA A 204 11.36 9.62 15.73
CA ALA A 204 10.19 10.49 15.82
C ALA A 204 8.89 9.75 15.50
N LEU A 205 7.82 10.06 16.23
CA LEU A 205 6.47 9.60 15.88
C LEU A 205 6.02 10.29 14.59
N LEU A 206 5.36 9.54 13.74
CA LEU A 206 4.71 10.12 12.56
C LEU A 206 3.51 10.98 12.98
N PRO A 207 3.26 12.11 12.28
CA PRO A 207 2.11 12.96 12.56
C PRO A 207 0.81 12.17 12.63
N GLY A 208 0.07 12.30 13.75
CA GLY A 208 -1.20 11.61 13.97
C GLY A 208 -1.12 10.09 14.20
N LYS A 209 0.09 9.48 14.22
CA LYS A 209 0.27 8.03 14.41
C LYS A 209 1.02 7.74 15.73
N LYS A 210 0.78 6.55 16.29
CA LYS A 210 1.49 6.05 17.49
C LYS A 210 2.75 5.25 17.12
N THR A 211 3.17 5.30 15.87
CA THR A 211 4.33 4.56 15.35
C THR A 211 5.42 5.52 14.93
N THR A 212 6.69 5.11 15.08
CA THR A 212 7.85 5.88 14.63
C THR A 212 8.05 5.73 13.13
N PHE A 213 8.81 6.66 12.53
CA PHE A 213 9.22 6.57 11.13
C PHE A 213 9.98 5.25 10.86
N ALA A 214 10.85 4.82 11.76
CA ALA A 214 11.58 3.56 11.63
C ALA A 214 10.64 2.35 11.52
N VAL A 215 9.57 2.30 12.30
CA VAL A 215 8.60 1.19 12.28
C VAL A 215 7.72 1.24 11.04
N GLN A 216 7.27 2.41 10.64
CA GLN A 216 6.33 2.54 9.52
C GLN A 216 7.02 2.44 8.14
N VAL A 217 8.21 3.03 8.02
CA VAL A 217 8.92 3.16 6.74
C VAL A 217 10.12 2.23 6.67
N CYS A 218 11.09 2.37 7.60
CA CYS A 218 12.35 1.65 7.48
C CYS A 218 12.21 0.14 7.65
N ARG A 219 11.26 -0.32 8.45
CA ARG A 219 11.01 -1.78 8.62
C ARG A 219 10.73 -2.50 7.31
N ASN A 220 10.09 -1.83 6.37
CA ASN A 220 9.71 -2.37 5.08
C ASN A 220 10.65 -1.94 3.93
N CYS A 221 11.72 -1.23 4.25
CA CYS A 221 12.71 -0.79 3.27
C CYS A 221 13.72 -1.92 2.98
N ASP A 222 13.91 -2.27 1.73
CA ASP A 222 14.86 -3.32 1.32
C ASP A 222 16.32 -2.93 1.62
N ALA A 223 16.62 -1.61 1.57
CA ALA A 223 17.94 -1.09 1.90
C ALA A 223 18.19 -0.91 3.42
N ARG A 224 17.26 -1.31 4.31
CA ARG A 224 17.33 -1.02 5.75
C ARG A 224 18.63 -1.48 6.41
N PHE A 225 19.13 -2.65 6.03
CA PHE A 225 20.34 -3.23 6.64
C PHE A 225 21.65 -2.64 6.10
N SER A 226 21.63 -2.05 4.92
CA SER A 226 22.78 -1.29 4.36
C SER A 226 22.71 0.21 4.70
N CYS A 227 21.59 0.70 5.23
CA CYS A 227 21.38 2.11 5.59
C CYS A 227 22.07 2.45 6.91
N SER A 228 23.02 3.40 6.90
CA SER A 228 23.76 3.84 8.09
C SER A 228 22.83 4.39 9.18
N ALA A 229 21.82 5.19 8.82
CA ALA A 229 20.87 5.72 9.79
C ALA A 229 20.03 4.62 10.47
N TYR A 230 19.62 3.59 9.73
CA TYR A 230 18.89 2.48 10.32
C TYR A 230 19.78 1.62 11.23
N ARG A 231 21.02 1.37 10.85
CA ARG A 231 21.99 0.70 11.71
C ARG A 231 22.17 1.45 13.04
N ASN A 232 22.44 2.76 12.99
CA ASN A 232 22.57 3.60 14.19
C ASN A 232 21.28 3.65 15.03
N TYR A 233 20.12 3.60 14.39
CA TYR A 233 18.84 3.49 15.10
C TYR A 233 18.72 2.16 15.85
N VAL A 234 19.06 1.06 15.19
CA VAL A 234 19.03 -0.30 15.77
C VAL A 234 19.93 -0.40 16.97
N ASP A 235 21.18 0.06 16.85
CA ASP A 235 22.18 0.06 17.94
C ASP A 235 21.70 0.84 19.18
N SER A 236 21.00 1.96 18.93
CA SER A 236 20.50 2.82 20.00
C SER A 236 19.16 2.37 20.59
N SER A 237 18.47 1.37 20.01
CA SER A 237 17.08 1.08 20.34
C SER A 237 16.85 -0.17 21.21
N GLN A 238 17.86 -1.01 21.44
CA GLN A 238 17.76 -2.31 22.14
C GLN A 238 16.56 -3.15 21.66
N SER A 239 16.17 -3.03 20.41
CA SER A 239 14.98 -3.65 19.87
C SER A 239 15.29 -4.99 19.18
N ARG A 240 14.25 -5.79 18.85
CA ARG A 240 14.39 -7.00 18.03
C ARG A 240 15.04 -6.74 16.66
N ALA A 241 15.12 -5.50 16.23
CA ALA A 241 15.79 -5.08 15.00
C ALA A 241 17.30 -5.39 15.06
N ASP A 242 17.92 -5.32 16.24
CA ASP A 242 19.32 -5.71 16.47
C ASP A 242 19.56 -7.18 16.09
N THR A 243 18.73 -8.09 16.57
CA THR A 243 18.85 -9.52 16.23
C THR A 243 18.69 -9.78 14.72
N LEU A 244 17.82 -9.05 14.04
CA LEU A 244 17.61 -9.17 12.60
C LEU A 244 18.79 -8.62 11.81
N LEU A 245 19.34 -7.49 12.24
CA LEU A 245 20.52 -6.90 11.62
C LEU A 245 21.75 -7.82 11.79
N SER A 246 21.99 -8.33 12.99
CA SER A 246 23.08 -9.27 13.27
C SER A 246 22.97 -10.53 12.40
N ARG A 247 21.77 -11.07 12.22
CA ARG A 247 21.53 -12.22 11.34
C ARG A 247 21.83 -11.87 9.88
N PHE A 248 21.31 -10.73 9.40
CA PHE A 248 21.56 -10.29 8.03
C PHE A 248 23.06 -10.12 7.74
N LEU A 249 23.81 -9.46 8.63
CA LEU A 249 25.24 -9.27 8.48
C LEU A 249 26.03 -10.59 8.52
N ASN A 250 25.58 -11.56 9.32
CA ASN A 250 26.18 -12.88 9.33
C ASN A 250 25.95 -13.66 8.04
N ASP A 251 24.75 -13.53 7.44
CA ASP A 251 24.38 -14.30 6.25
C ASP A 251 24.87 -13.63 4.95
N TYR A 252 24.86 -12.30 4.88
CA TYR A 252 25.05 -11.53 3.64
C TYR A 252 26.10 -10.40 3.76
N GLY A 253 26.56 -10.05 4.95
CA GLY A 253 27.55 -8.98 5.15
C GLY A 253 28.94 -9.37 4.67
N SER A 254 29.73 -8.40 4.21
CA SER A 254 31.16 -8.57 3.99
C SER A 254 31.92 -8.78 5.32
N ASP A 255 33.14 -9.26 5.26
CA ASP A 255 33.97 -9.42 6.47
C ASP A 255 34.21 -8.07 7.17
N SER A 256 34.35 -6.98 6.41
CA SER A 256 34.43 -5.61 6.95
C SER A 256 33.14 -5.19 7.67
N ASP A 257 31.95 -5.43 7.08
CA ASP A 257 30.68 -5.12 7.74
C ASP A 257 30.48 -5.87 9.06
N ARG A 258 30.97 -7.13 9.11
CA ARG A 258 30.91 -7.98 10.30
C ARG A 258 31.89 -7.53 11.38
N GLU A 259 33.06 -7.07 11.00
CA GLU A 259 34.06 -6.55 11.92
C GLU A 259 33.60 -5.21 12.51
N ASP A 260 33.20 -4.26 11.70
CA ASP A 260 32.67 -2.96 12.14
C ASP A 260 31.53 -3.11 13.12
N TRP A 261 30.59 -4.03 12.86
CA TRP A 261 29.50 -4.35 13.75
C TRP A 261 29.95 -4.92 15.10
N ARG A 262 30.91 -5.80 15.10
CA ARG A 262 31.48 -6.40 16.34
C ARG A 262 32.18 -5.38 17.19
N TYR A 263 32.95 -4.48 16.60
CA TYR A 263 33.68 -3.44 17.35
C TYR A 263 32.71 -2.44 17.98
N THR A 264 31.70 -1.96 17.26
CA THR A 264 30.72 -1.03 17.79
C THR A 264 29.97 -1.60 18.99
N ASN A 265 29.62 -2.89 18.96
CA ASN A 265 28.90 -3.53 20.07
C ASN A 265 29.83 -3.86 21.27
N LEU A 266 31.11 -4.06 21.06
CA LEU A 266 32.06 -4.27 22.15
C LEU A 266 32.33 -2.99 22.94
N GLU A 267 32.42 -1.85 22.28
CA GLU A 267 32.59 -0.54 22.94
C GLU A 267 31.33 -0.17 23.76
N ALA A 268 30.12 -0.42 23.23
CA ALA A 268 28.87 -0.16 23.93
C ALA A 268 28.66 -1.02 25.20
N THR A 269 29.23 -2.24 25.22
CA THR A 269 29.17 -3.13 26.40
C THR A 269 30.22 -2.81 27.46
N THR A 270 31.35 -2.20 27.11
CA THR A 270 32.38 -1.80 28.07
C THR A 270 32.04 -0.53 28.82
N ASP A 271 31.37 0.44 28.17
CA ASP A 271 30.91 1.67 28.83
C ASP A 271 29.78 1.45 29.87
N SER A 272 29.02 0.35 29.76
CA SER A 272 27.94 0.03 30.70
C SER A 272 28.42 -0.73 31.97
N GLN A 273 29.65 -1.16 32.04
CA GLN A 273 30.22 -1.86 33.21
C GLN A 273 31.03 -0.94 34.17
N ASP A 274 31.41 0.26 33.73
CA ASP A 274 32.19 1.20 34.55
C ASP A 274 31.36 2.23 35.35
N LEU A 275 30.01 2.14 35.30
CA LEU A 275 29.13 3.02 36.10
C LEU A 275 28.48 2.34 37.32
N GLY A 276 29.05 1.24 37.80
CA GLY A 276 28.57 0.48 38.96
C GLY A 276 29.67 0.20 39.99
N GLY A 277 30.25 1.26 40.52
CA GLY A 277 31.19 1.19 41.63
C GLY A 277 30.77 2.21 42.72
#